data_daff38b8a46cee67478ee294a8721793
#
_entry.id   daff38b8a46cee67478ee294a8721793
#
_cell.length_a   1.000
_cell.length_b   1.000
_cell.length_c   1.000
_cell.angle_alpha   90.00
_cell.angle_beta   90.00
_cell.angle_gamma   90.00
#
_symmetry.space_group_name_H-M   'P 1'
#
loop_
_entity.id
_entity.type
_entity.pdbx_description
1 polymer ?
#
loop_
_entity_poly.entity_id
_entity_poly.type
_entity_poly.pdbx_seq_one_letter_code
_entity_poly.pdbx_strand_id
1 'polypeptide(L)'
;MIDAASLPPMHPHFVSLEGGEGAGKTTVLGALRAALQADGCEVVSTREPGGTPLAERIRGLLLGLGEADATHEAVWPETELLLMFAARAQHVRETIMPALERGAWVVCDRFTDSSYAYQGGGRGLDAGFIGVLEQRVVAVRPALTLLLDVGVDVGRERARGRDLAFGGPDRIERERDEFFERIRGAFLARAAAEPGRMRVVDATRRADVVAADAVALLQAWRSR
;
A
#
# COMPACT_ATOMS: atom_id res chain seq x y z
N MET A 1 6.07 20.47 12.30
CA MET A 1 5.02 20.24 11.29
C MET A 1 5.67 20.27 9.91
N ILE A 2 5.49 19.21 9.10
CA ILE A 2 5.92 19.23 7.69
C ILE A 2 4.89 20.06 6.96
N ASP A 3 5.36 21.08 6.24
CA ASP A 3 4.50 21.90 5.39
C ASP A 3 3.94 21.01 4.27
N ALA A 4 2.60 20.96 4.15
CA ALA A 4 1.92 20.21 3.10
C ALA A 4 2.36 20.65 1.67
N ALA A 5 2.84 21.90 1.52
CA ALA A 5 3.42 22.42 0.29
C ALA A 5 4.75 21.77 -0.10
N SER A 6 5.37 20.98 0.80
CA SER A 6 6.67 20.33 0.60
C SER A 6 6.57 18.85 0.19
N LEU A 7 5.37 18.26 0.18
CA LEU A 7 5.17 16.88 -0.25
C LEU A 7 5.32 16.73 -1.78
N PRO A 8 5.71 15.53 -2.28
CA PRO A 8 5.79 15.27 -3.71
C PRO A 8 4.45 15.53 -4.43
N PRO A 9 4.48 15.94 -5.71
CA PRO A 9 3.26 16.18 -6.47
C PRO A 9 2.45 14.91 -6.66
N MET A 10 1.13 15.06 -6.71
CA MET A 10 0.21 13.98 -7.07
C MET A 10 0.15 13.82 -8.59
N HIS A 11 0.13 12.57 -9.06
CA HIS A 11 -0.01 12.26 -10.49
C HIS A 11 -1.40 11.68 -10.80
N PRO A 12 -2.16 12.22 -11.78
CA PRO A 12 -3.54 11.81 -12.06
C PRO A 12 -3.68 10.35 -12.49
N HIS A 13 -2.68 9.75 -13.13
CA HIS A 13 -2.69 8.35 -13.53
C HIS A 13 -2.08 7.40 -12.49
N PHE A 14 -1.84 7.87 -11.27
CA PHE A 14 -1.32 7.04 -10.20
C PHE A 14 -2.39 6.79 -9.13
N VAL A 15 -2.75 5.52 -8.94
CA VAL A 15 -3.72 5.03 -7.96
C VAL A 15 -3.04 4.05 -7.01
N SER A 16 -3.26 4.18 -5.71
CA SER A 16 -2.83 3.19 -4.72
C SER A 16 -4.02 2.51 -4.04
N LEU A 17 -3.81 1.26 -3.64
CA LEU A 17 -4.72 0.48 -2.81
C LEU A 17 -4.10 0.32 -1.43
N GLU A 18 -4.86 0.63 -0.40
CA GLU A 18 -4.44 0.49 0.99
C GLU A 18 -5.45 -0.34 1.78
N GLY A 19 -5.06 -0.75 2.98
CA GLY A 19 -5.91 -1.53 3.88
C GLY A 19 -5.17 -2.68 4.54
N GLY A 20 -5.78 -3.27 5.56
CA GLY A 20 -5.23 -4.37 6.34
C GLY A 20 -5.05 -5.69 5.57
N GLU A 21 -4.63 -6.71 6.27
CA GLU A 21 -4.57 -8.07 5.74
C GLU A 21 -6.00 -8.56 5.43
N GLY A 22 -6.15 -9.39 4.41
CA GLY A 22 -7.45 -9.96 4.03
C GLY A 22 -8.48 -8.96 3.48
N ALA A 23 -8.15 -7.67 3.30
CA ALA A 23 -9.06 -6.65 2.78
C ALA A 23 -9.47 -6.81 1.31
N GLY A 24 -8.82 -7.72 0.55
CA GLY A 24 -9.20 -8.01 -0.84
C GLY A 24 -8.49 -7.14 -1.89
N LYS A 25 -7.37 -6.50 -1.55
CA LYS A 25 -6.61 -5.60 -2.46
C LYS A 25 -6.29 -6.24 -3.82
N THR A 26 -5.87 -7.50 -3.86
CA THR A 26 -5.54 -8.18 -5.12
C THR A 26 -6.73 -8.29 -6.07
N THR A 27 -7.93 -8.58 -5.55
CA THR A 27 -9.18 -8.64 -6.33
C THR A 27 -9.53 -7.27 -6.91
N VAL A 28 -9.46 -6.23 -6.07
CA VAL A 28 -9.72 -4.85 -6.47
C VAL A 28 -8.69 -4.36 -7.49
N LEU A 29 -7.41 -4.66 -7.30
CA LEU A 29 -6.35 -4.33 -8.26
C LEU A 29 -6.63 -4.93 -9.63
N GLY A 30 -7.04 -6.21 -9.67
CA GLY A 30 -7.43 -6.88 -10.91
C GLY A 30 -8.61 -6.21 -11.62
N ALA A 31 -9.64 -5.80 -10.84
CA ALA A 31 -10.81 -5.12 -11.38
C ALA A 31 -10.49 -3.72 -11.92
N LEU A 32 -9.71 -2.92 -11.18
CA LEU A 32 -9.28 -1.60 -11.65
C LEU A 32 -8.44 -1.70 -12.94
N ARG A 33 -7.50 -2.66 -12.99
CA ARG A 33 -6.70 -2.92 -14.19
C ARG A 33 -7.59 -3.25 -15.38
N ALA A 34 -8.53 -4.19 -15.21
CA ALA A 34 -9.44 -4.61 -16.27
C ALA A 34 -10.30 -3.44 -16.79
N ALA A 35 -10.84 -2.61 -15.88
CA ALA A 35 -11.64 -1.44 -16.24
C ALA A 35 -10.82 -0.42 -17.06
N LEU A 36 -9.60 -0.09 -16.62
CA LEU A 36 -8.71 0.84 -17.35
C LEU A 36 -8.30 0.28 -18.72
N GLN A 37 -8.01 -1.02 -18.80
CA GLN A 37 -7.66 -1.67 -20.07
C GLN A 37 -8.84 -1.71 -21.05
N ALA A 38 -10.06 -1.91 -20.55
CA ALA A 38 -11.28 -1.84 -21.37
C ALA A 38 -11.49 -0.47 -22.00
N ASP A 39 -11.02 0.59 -21.32
CA ASP A 39 -11.02 1.97 -21.82
C ASP A 39 -9.79 2.29 -22.71
N GLY A 40 -9.00 1.28 -23.11
CA GLY A 40 -7.83 1.44 -23.98
C GLY A 40 -6.59 1.99 -23.29
N CYS A 41 -6.55 2.07 -21.97
CA CYS A 41 -5.39 2.58 -21.23
C CYS A 41 -4.30 1.50 -21.09
N GLU A 42 -3.01 1.89 -21.25
CA GLU A 42 -1.90 1.09 -20.76
C GLU A 42 -1.91 1.10 -19.22
N VAL A 43 -1.75 -0.06 -18.58
CA VAL A 43 -1.79 -0.19 -17.11
C VAL A 43 -0.60 -0.98 -16.59
N VAL A 44 0.17 -0.38 -15.71
CA VAL A 44 1.19 -1.03 -14.91
C VAL A 44 0.62 -1.34 -13.53
N SER A 45 0.48 -2.64 -13.22
CA SER A 45 0.09 -3.10 -11.89
C SER A 45 1.32 -3.51 -11.11
N THR A 46 1.49 -2.97 -9.91
CA THR A 46 2.68 -3.18 -9.07
C THR A 46 2.32 -3.23 -7.59
N ARG A 47 3.31 -3.42 -6.71
CA ARG A 47 3.09 -3.50 -5.26
C ARG A 47 4.31 -3.01 -4.46
N GLU A 48 4.09 -2.66 -3.19
CA GLU A 48 5.13 -2.37 -2.22
C GLU A 48 5.01 -3.21 -0.91
N PRO A 49 6.16 -3.55 -0.28
CA PRO A 49 7.50 -3.46 -0.84
C PRO A 49 7.67 -4.45 -2.01
N GLY A 50 8.43 -4.04 -3.06
CA GLY A 50 8.64 -4.86 -4.24
C GLY A 50 8.63 -4.06 -5.55
N GLY A 51 8.29 -4.71 -6.66
CA GLY A 51 8.13 -4.09 -7.97
C GLY A 51 9.41 -3.90 -8.78
N THR A 52 10.59 -4.24 -8.23
CA THR A 52 11.87 -4.34 -8.94
C THR A 52 12.72 -5.46 -8.34
N PRO A 53 13.72 -6.01 -9.07
CA PRO A 53 14.55 -7.10 -8.53
C PRO A 53 15.22 -6.76 -7.19
N LEU A 54 15.70 -5.52 -7.02
CA LEU A 54 16.30 -5.07 -5.75
C LEU A 54 15.23 -4.93 -4.66
N ALA A 55 14.11 -4.29 -4.96
CA ALA A 55 13.02 -4.10 -4.00
C ALA A 55 12.40 -5.44 -3.54
N GLU A 56 12.36 -6.46 -4.42
CA GLU A 56 11.91 -7.81 -4.03
C GLU A 56 12.91 -8.49 -3.06
N ARG A 57 14.21 -8.28 -3.20
CA ARG A 57 15.21 -8.75 -2.22
C ARG A 57 15.01 -8.05 -0.86
N ILE A 58 14.79 -6.74 -0.87
CA ILE A 58 14.48 -5.99 0.36
C ILE A 58 13.17 -6.50 0.99
N ARG A 59 12.15 -6.80 0.17
CA ARG A 59 10.93 -7.45 0.65
C ARG A 59 11.21 -8.76 1.37
N GLY A 60 12.09 -9.59 0.81
CA GLY A 60 12.52 -10.86 1.44
C GLY A 60 13.09 -10.63 2.85
N LEU A 61 13.99 -9.64 3.01
CA LEU A 61 14.55 -9.25 4.30
C LEU A 61 13.47 -8.74 5.27
N LEU A 62 12.59 -7.85 4.79
CA LEU A 62 11.54 -7.23 5.61
C LEU A 62 10.53 -8.24 6.15
N LEU A 63 10.14 -9.21 5.34
CA LEU A 63 9.10 -10.18 5.68
C LEU A 63 9.64 -11.47 6.29
N GLY A 64 10.97 -11.62 6.40
CA GLY A 64 11.60 -12.83 6.91
C GLY A 64 11.35 -14.04 6.02
N LEU A 65 11.49 -13.88 4.69
CA LEU A 65 11.21 -14.93 3.72
C LEU A 65 12.50 -15.68 3.33
N GLY A 66 12.43 -17.00 3.31
CA GLY A 66 13.55 -17.86 2.91
C GLY A 66 14.74 -17.78 3.87
N GLU A 67 15.97 -17.74 3.32
CA GLU A 67 17.22 -17.69 4.11
C GLU A 67 17.35 -16.41 4.95
N ALA A 68 16.63 -15.34 4.64
CA ALA A 68 16.61 -14.09 5.40
C ALA A 68 16.03 -14.27 6.81
N ASP A 69 15.21 -15.31 7.06
CA ASP A 69 14.69 -15.67 8.40
C ASP A 69 15.73 -16.42 9.27
N ALA A 70 16.85 -16.85 8.69
CA ALA A 70 17.84 -17.67 9.39
C ALA A 70 18.66 -16.92 10.45
N THR A 71 18.67 -15.58 10.42
CA THR A 71 19.45 -14.77 11.37
C THR A 71 18.82 -14.69 12.76
N HIS A 72 17.51 -14.93 12.89
CA HIS A 72 16.71 -14.75 14.11
C HIS A 72 16.88 -13.37 14.78
N GLU A 73 17.39 -12.39 14.04
CA GLU A 73 17.59 -11.04 14.52
C GLU A 73 16.28 -10.25 14.46
N ALA A 74 15.96 -9.53 15.54
CA ALA A 74 14.79 -8.64 15.55
C ALA A 74 15.04 -7.41 14.66
N VAL A 75 14.16 -7.16 13.70
CA VAL A 75 14.21 -5.95 12.88
C VAL A 75 13.64 -4.78 13.68
N TRP A 76 14.47 -3.79 13.98
CA TRP A 76 14.06 -2.58 14.69
C TRP A 76 13.10 -1.72 13.83
N PRO A 77 12.15 -1.00 14.45
CA PRO A 77 11.18 -0.17 13.71
C PRO A 77 11.80 0.82 12.72
N GLU A 78 12.91 1.46 13.10
CA GLU A 78 13.64 2.41 12.23
C GLU A 78 14.29 1.68 11.05
N THR A 79 14.86 0.50 11.28
CA THR A 79 15.44 -0.34 10.21
C THR A 79 14.34 -0.78 9.24
N GLU A 80 13.17 -1.22 9.76
CA GLU A 80 12.00 -1.57 8.96
C GLU A 80 11.58 -0.39 8.05
N LEU A 81 11.44 0.81 8.64
CA LEU A 81 11.07 2.02 7.92
C LEU A 81 12.08 2.38 6.83
N LEU A 82 13.38 2.37 7.15
CA LEU A 82 14.44 2.71 6.19
C LEU A 82 14.50 1.72 5.02
N LEU A 83 14.34 0.43 5.28
CA LEU A 83 14.27 -0.60 4.24
C LEU A 83 13.03 -0.43 3.35
N MET A 84 11.86 -0.08 3.94
CA MET A 84 10.65 0.23 3.17
C MET A 84 10.89 1.40 2.22
N PHE A 85 11.53 2.47 2.68
CA PHE A 85 11.83 3.61 1.83
C PHE A 85 12.96 3.36 0.83
N ALA A 86 13.94 2.50 1.15
CA ALA A 86 14.96 2.06 0.20
C ALA A 86 14.32 1.27 -0.98
N ALA A 87 13.44 0.32 -0.67
CA ALA A 87 12.69 -0.42 -1.70
C ALA A 87 11.82 0.52 -2.54
N ARG A 88 11.10 1.45 -1.90
CA ARG A 88 10.24 2.44 -2.56
C ARG A 88 11.02 3.37 -3.48
N ALA A 89 12.19 3.88 -3.05
CA ALA A 89 13.06 4.73 -3.87
C ALA A 89 13.42 4.06 -5.20
N GLN A 90 13.81 2.79 -5.14
CA GLN A 90 14.14 2.01 -6.33
C GLN A 90 12.89 1.78 -7.19
N HIS A 91 11.77 1.38 -6.57
CA HIS A 91 10.52 1.10 -7.24
C HIS A 91 9.94 2.33 -7.98
N VAL A 92 9.96 3.49 -7.32
CA VAL A 92 9.49 4.74 -7.94
C VAL A 92 10.30 5.09 -9.18
N ARG A 93 11.64 4.99 -9.11
CA ARG A 93 12.53 5.38 -10.21
C ARG A 93 12.53 4.41 -11.38
N GLU A 94 12.47 3.11 -11.10
CA GLU A 94 12.63 2.07 -12.14
C GLU A 94 11.29 1.61 -12.74
N THR A 95 10.18 1.78 -12.02
CA THR A 95 8.88 1.26 -12.45
C THR A 95 7.81 2.34 -12.55
N ILE A 96 7.58 3.11 -11.47
CA ILE A 96 6.44 4.03 -11.42
C ILE A 96 6.65 5.23 -12.33
N MET A 97 7.76 5.97 -12.14
CA MET A 97 8.01 7.17 -12.95
C MET A 97 8.09 6.88 -14.44
N PRO A 98 8.83 5.86 -14.93
CA PRO A 98 8.85 5.56 -16.37
C PRO A 98 7.48 5.16 -16.93
N ALA A 99 6.61 4.52 -16.12
CA ALA A 99 5.25 4.21 -16.54
C ALA A 99 4.41 5.49 -16.68
N LEU A 100 4.46 6.37 -15.71
CA LEU A 100 3.71 7.64 -15.72
C LEU A 100 4.18 8.58 -16.84
N GLU A 101 5.49 8.67 -17.07
CA GLU A 101 6.10 9.50 -18.11
C GLU A 101 5.67 9.11 -19.53
N ARG A 102 5.41 7.83 -19.79
CA ARG A 102 4.86 7.36 -21.07
C ARG A 102 3.33 7.38 -21.15
N GLY A 103 2.65 7.94 -20.12
CA GLY A 103 1.20 8.09 -20.07
C GLY A 103 0.43 6.87 -19.56
N ALA A 104 1.11 5.82 -19.11
CA ALA A 104 0.46 4.66 -18.54
C ALA A 104 -0.20 4.97 -17.18
N TRP A 105 -1.24 4.23 -16.85
CA TRP A 105 -1.79 4.18 -15.50
C TRP A 105 -0.95 3.27 -14.62
N VAL A 106 -0.71 3.72 -13.40
CA VAL A 106 -0.08 2.89 -12.36
C VAL A 106 -1.10 2.58 -11.28
N VAL A 107 -1.33 1.29 -11.01
CA VAL A 107 -2.15 0.79 -9.89
C VAL A 107 -1.23 0.02 -8.95
N CYS A 108 -0.99 0.55 -7.76
CA CYS A 108 -0.05 0.01 -6.79
C CYS A 108 -0.76 -0.56 -5.56
N ASP A 109 -0.51 -1.84 -5.25
CA ASP A 109 -0.92 -2.43 -3.97
C ASP A 109 0.05 -1.96 -2.89
N ARG A 110 -0.40 -1.05 -2.04
CA ARG A 110 0.32 -0.29 -1.02
C ARG A 110 1.27 0.77 -1.60
N PHE A 111 1.38 1.89 -0.87
CA PHE A 111 2.35 2.95 -1.12
C PHE A 111 2.72 3.66 0.20
N THR A 112 3.00 4.97 0.17
CA THR A 112 3.47 5.72 1.36
C THR A 112 2.49 5.69 2.53
N ASP A 113 1.19 5.64 2.28
CA ASP A 113 0.17 5.57 3.33
C ASP A 113 0.31 4.31 4.18
N SER A 114 0.78 3.19 3.61
CA SER A 114 1.16 1.99 4.37
C SER A 114 2.27 2.28 5.38
N SER A 115 3.28 3.09 5.07
CA SER A 115 4.36 3.40 6.02
C SER A 115 3.86 4.23 7.20
N TYR A 116 2.96 5.19 6.97
CA TYR A 116 2.30 5.93 8.06
C TYR A 116 1.45 5.01 8.94
N ALA A 117 0.77 4.02 8.33
CA ALA A 117 -0.07 3.10 9.09
C ALA A 117 0.78 2.07 9.87
N TYR A 118 1.70 1.38 9.19
CA TYR A 118 2.47 0.27 9.78
C TYR A 118 3.59 0.77 10.68
N GLN A 119 4.48 1.63 10.17
CA GLN A 119 5.62 2.12 10.94
C GLN A 119 5.22 3.27 11.87
N GLY A 120 4.31 4.16 11.44
CA GLY A 120 3.75 5.20 12.31
C GLY A 120 2.78 4.63 13.35
N GLY A 121 1.58 4.21 12.93
CA GLY A 121 0.54 3.71 13.83
C GLY A 121 0.90 2.40 14.52
N GLY A 122 1.37 1.41 13.76
CA GLY A 122 1.72 0.07 14.27
C GLY A 122 2.94 0.06 15.18
N ARG A 123 4.08 0.60 14.70
CA ARG A 123 5.37 0.63 15.42
C ARG A 123 5.55 1.85 16.32
N GLY A 124 4.74 2.90 16.18
CA GLY A 124 4.80 4.11 16.99
C GLY A 124 5.90 5.10 16.58
N LEU A 125 6.43 5.02 15.36
CA LEU A 125 7.41 5.97 14.86
C LEU A 125 6.78 7.34 14.59
N ASP A 126 7.58 8.40 14.74
CA ASP A 126 7.13 9.76 14.47
C ASP A 126 6.73 9.97 13.00
N ALA A 127 5.51 10.46 12.79
CA ALA A 127 4.98 10.78 11.47
C ALA A 127 5.79 11.87 10.74
N GLY A 128 6.43 12.77 11.49
CA GLY A 128 7.34 13.76 10.96
C GLY A 128 8.57 13.13 10.30
N PHE A 129 9.15 12.11 10.91
CA PHE A 129 10.28 11.37 10.33
C PHE A 129 9.86 10.64 9.03
N ILE A 130 8.69 9.99 9.03
CA ILE A 130 8.14 9.35 7.82
C ILE A 130 7.95 10.39 6.70
N GLY A 131 7.39 11.55 7.04
CA GLY A 131 7.17 12.65 6.09
C GLY A 131 8.46 13.22 5.51
N VAL A 132 9.56 13.33 6.30
CA VAL A 132 10.87 13.72 5.79
C VAL A 132 11.37 12.71 4.75
N LEU A 133 11.23 11.41 5.00
CA LEU A 133 11.62 10.38 4.05
C LEU A 133 10.74 10.45 2.79
N GLU A 134 9.42 10.61 2.93
CA GLU A 134 8.51 10.77 1.79
C GLU A 134 8.94 11.98 0.93
N GLN A 135 9.15 13.13 1.54
CA GLN A 135 9.57 14.34 0.85
C GLN A 135 10.90 14.21 0.10
N ARG A 136 11.87 13.49 0.69
CA ARG A 136 13.25 13.41 0.15
C ARG A 136 13.46 12.29 -0.84
N VAL A 137 12.68 11.22 -0.76
CA VAL A 137 12.94 9.98 -1.46
C VAL A 137 11.86 9.66 -2.50
N VAL A 138 10.61 10.09 -2.24
CA VAL A 138 9.47 9.80 -3.11
C VAL A 138 9.26 10.97 -4.08
N ALA A 139 9.33 10.71 -5.39
CA ALA A 139 9.21 11.75 -6.41
C ALA A 139 7.76 12.07 -6.79
N VAL A 140 6.79 11.20 -6.47
CA VAL A 140 5.41 11.29 -6.91
C VAL A 140 4.47 10.64 -5.89
N ARG A 141 3.24 11.16 -5.75
CA ARG A 141 2.18 10.59 -4.92
C ARG A 141 0.99 10.14 -5.77
N PRO A 142 0.23 9.11 -5.33
CA PRO A 142 -1.03 8.77 -5.98
C PRO A 142 -2.04 9.93 -5.81
N ALA A 143 -2.76 10.25 -6.89
CA ALA A 143 -3.84 11.24 -6.84
C ALA A 143 -5.15 10.64 -6.32
N LEU A 144 -5.28 9.30 -6.37
CA LEU A 144 -6.37 8.55 -5.75
C LEU A 144 -5.81 7.39 -4.93
N THR A 145 -6.23 7.29 -3.69
CA THR A 145 -5.98 6.12 -2.82
C THR A 145 -7.31 5.51 -2.40
N LEU A 146 -7.49 4.23 -2.65
CA LEU A 146 -8.65 3.47 -2.18
C LEU A 146 -8.24 2.69 -0.92
N LEU A 147 -8.78 3.07 0.22
CA LEU A 147 -8.60 2.37 1.49
C LEU A 147 -9.71 1.32 1.64
N LEU A 148 -9.34 0.06 1.53
CA LEU A 148 -10.24 -1.06 1.76
C LEU A 148 -10.30 -1.33 3.27
N ASP A 149 -11.38 -0.87 3.91
CA ASP A 149 -11.56 -1.00 5.35
C ASP A 149 -12.33 -2.28 5.70
N VAL A 150 -11.72 -3.09 6.59
CA VAL A 150 -12.31 -4.29 7.15
C VAL A 150 -11.86 -4.44 8.60
N GLY A 151 -12.69 -4.97 9.48
CA GLY A 151 -12.32 -5.30 10.85
C GLY A 151 -11.14 -6.28 10.90
N VAL A 152 -10.29 -6.13 11.90
CA VAL A 152 -9.05 -6.93 12.03
C VAL A 152 -9.36 -8.41 12.14
N ASP A 153 -10.39 -8.79 12.90
CA ASP A 153 -10.87 -10.16 13.07
C ASP A 153 -11.21 -10.81 11.73
N VAL A 154 -12.08 -10.16 10.94
CA VAL A 154 -12.52 -10.63 9.60
C VAL A 154 -11.33 -10.66 8.62
N GLY A 155 -10.50 -9.63 8.62
CA GLY A 155 -9.34 -9.54 7.74
C GLY A 155 -8.35 -10.67 7.98
N ARG A 156 -8.01 -10.92 9.25
CA ARG A 156 -7.07 -12.00 9.64
C ARG A 156 -7.64 -13.39 9.41
N GLU A 157 -8.93 -13.59 9.59
CA GLU A 157 -9.57 -14.87 9.24
C GLU A 157 -9.42 -15.15 7.74
N ARG A 158 -9.68 -14.16 6.89
CA ARG A 158 -9.50 -14.28 5.43
C ARG A 158 -8.02 -14.49 5.03
N ALA A 159 -7.07 -13.88 5.75
CA ALA A 159 -5.64 -14.04 5.50
C ALA A 159 -5.17 -15.45 5.86
N ARG A 160 -5.52 -15.98 7.05
CA ARG A 160 -5.18 -17.33 7.48
C ARG A 160 -5.62 -18.42 6.50
N GLY A 161 -6.77 -18.23 5.83
CA GLY A 161 -7.24 -19.16 4.79
C GLY A 161 -6.30 -19.24 3.57
N ARG A 162 -5.54 -18.16 3.27
CA ARG A 162 -4.53 -18.11 2.19
C ARG A 162 -3.16 -18.65 2.63
N ASP A 163 -2.74 -18.33 3.85
CA ASP A 163 -1.42 -18.67 4.39
C ASP A 163 -1.20 -20.18 4.44
N LEU A 164 -2.24 -20.95 4.73
CA LEU A 164 -2.22 -22.41 4.68
C LEU A 164 -1.85 -22.96 3.30
N ALA A 165 -2.08 -22.20 2.23
CA ALA A 165 -1.76 -22.59 0.85
C ALA A 165 -0.36 -22.12 0.39
N PHE A 166 0.29 -21.17 1.10
CA PHE A 166 1.49 -20.46 0.64
C PHE A 166 2.67 -20.42 1.61
N GLY A 167 2.75 -21.32 2.59
CA GLY A 167 3.95 -21.48 3.43
C GLY A 167 3.92 -20.80 4.79
N GLY A 168 2.77 -20.29 5.21
CA GLY A 168 2.57 -19.72 6.56
C GLY A 168 2.71 -18.20 6.62
N PRO A 169 2.40 -17.60 7.80
CA PRO A 169 2.40 -16.17 7.98
C PRO A 169 3.82 -15.58 7.96
N ASP A 170 3.98 -14.43 7.34
CA ASP A 170 5.23 -13.67 7.34
C ASP A 170 5.49 -12.98 8.71
N ARG A 171 6.65 -12.29 8.83
CA ARG A 171 7.05 -11.62 10.08
C ARG A 171 6.02 -10.59 10.57
N ILE A 172 5.38 -9.86 9.69
CA ILE A 172 4.38 -8.84 10.05
C ILE A 172 3.05 -9.51 10.39
N GLU A 173 2.65 -10.54 9.65
CA GLU A 173 1.41 -11.28 9.88
C GLU A 173 1.39 -12.02 11.23
N ARG A 174 2.58 -12.30 11.81
CA ARG A 174 2.72 -12.89 13.16
C ARG A 174 2.45 -11.90 14.31
N GLU A 175 2.28 -10.61 14.02
CA GLU A 175 1.97 -9.60 15.05
C GLU A 175 0.59 -9.83 15.67
N ARG A 176 0.37 -9.23 16.87
CA ARG A 176 -0.88 -9.34 17.62
C ARG A 176 -1.97 -8.44 17.03
N ASP A 177 -3.22 -8.75 17.37
CA ASP A 177 -4.39 -8.01 16.86
C ASP A 177 -4.35 -6.52 17.21
N GLU A 178 -3.80 -6.15 18.39
CA GLU A 178 -3.66 -4.75 18.79
C GLU A 178 -2.73 -3.95 17.86
N PHE A 179 -1.75 -4.59 17.24
CA PHE A 179 -0.89 -3.97 16.23
C PHE A 179 -1.72 -3.61 14.99
N PHE A 180 -2.55 -4.54 14.52
CA PHE A 180 -3.39 -4.33 13.34
C PHE A 180 -4.53 -3.34 13.60
N GLU A 181 -5.07 -3.28 14.84
CA GLU A 181 -6.05 -2.25 15.20
C GLU A 181 -5.45 -0.83 15.16
N ARG A 182 -4.21 -0.66 15.64
CA ARG A 182 -3.50 0.63 15.49
C ARG A 182 -3.27 1.00 14.04
N ILE A 183 -2.89 0.04 13.18
CA ILE A 183 -2.72 0.25 11.74
C ILE A 183 -4.03 0.69 11.09
N ARG A 184 -5.13 -0.01 11.38
CA ARG A 184 -6.46 0.35 10.87
C ARG A 184 -6.85 1.76 11.30
N GLY A 185 -6.69 2.08 12.58
CA GLY A 185 -6.95 3.43 13.12
C GLY A 185 -6.13 4.50 12.41
N ALA A 186 -4.84 4.24 12.14
CA ALA A 186 -3.96 5.16 11.42
C ALA A 186 -4.38 5.36 9.96
N PHE A 187 -4.78 4.30 9.24
CA PHE A 187 -5.33 4.43 7.90
C PHE A 187 -6.58 5.28 7.85
N LEU A 188 -7.53 5.05 8.77
CA LEU A 188 -8.78 5.82 8.83
C LEU A 188 -8.51 7.29 9.17
N ALA A 189 -7.59 7.58 10.08
CA ALA A 189 -7.18 8.94 10.42
C ALA A 189 -6.55 9.65 9.20
N ARG A 190 -5.72 8.97 8.41
CA ARG A 190 -5.16 9.53 7.18
C ARG A 190 -6.24 9.79 6.13
N ALA A 191 -7.18 8.87 5.95
CA ALA A 191 -8.30 9.06 5.03
C ALA A 191 -9.17 10.26 5.42
N ALA A 192 -9.42 10.45 6.72
CA ALA A 192 -10.14 11.61 7.24
C ALA A 192 -9.37 12.93 7.04
N ALA A 193 -8.03 12.90 7.11
CA ALA A 193 -7.18 14.08 6.91
C ALA A 193 -7.02 14.45 5.41
N GLU A 194 -7.11 13.50 4.49
CA GLU A 194 -6.94 13.72 3.04
C GLU A 194 -8.18 13.26 2.23
N PRO A 195 -9.41 13.74 2.52
CA PRO A 195 -10.64 13.25 1.87
C PRO A 195 -10.71 13.59 0.36
N GLY A 196 -9.90 14.55 -0.10
CA GLY A 196 -9.74 14.86 -1.53
C GLY A 196 -9.08 13.73 -2.32
N ARG A 197 -8.12 13.03 -1.71
CA ARG A 197 -7.29 11.99 -2.31
C ARG A 197 -7.70 10.58 -1.92
N MET A 198 -8.06 10.36 -0.65
CA MET A 198 -8.38 9.03 -0.12
C MET A 198 -9.88 8.77 -0.10
N ARG A 199 -10.27 7.57 -0.48
CA ARG A 199 -11.64 7.08 -0.42
C ARG A 199 -11.69 5.78 0.35
N VAL A 200 -12.53 5.72 1.38
CA VAL A 200 -12.77 4.51 2.16
C VAL A 200 -13.80 3.66 1.44
N VAL A 201 -13.47 2.39 1.24
CA VAL A 201 -14.34 1.38 0.65
C VAL A 201 -14.65 0.33 1.71
N ASP A 202 -15.90 0.09 2.00
CA ASP A 202 -16.34 -0.97 2.91
C ASP A 202 -16.00 -2.36 2.33
N ALA A 203 -14.94 -2.96 2.85
CA ALA A 203 -14.44 -4.27 2.44
C ALA A 203 -15.03 -5.45 3.26
N THR A 204 -16.04 -5.21 4.07
CA THR A 204 -16.76 -6.28 4.79
C THR A 204 -17.64 -7.10 3.83
N ARG A 205 -18.07 -6.50 2.74
CA ARG A 205 -18.97 -7.05 1.73
C ARG A 205 -18.29 -8.10 0.84
N ARG A 206 -19.06 -8.72 -0.05
CA ARG A 206 -18.55 -9.69 -1.03
C ARG A 206 -17.50 -9.04 -1.94
N ALA A 207 -16.48 -9.80 -2.32
CA ALA A 207 -15.34 -9.29 -3.08
C ALA A 207 -15.71 -8.66 -4.44
N ASP A 208 -16.74 -9.23 -5.11
CA ASP A 208 -17.25 -8.69 -6.37
C ASP A 208 -17.93 -7.32 -6.21
N VAL A 209 -18.66 -7.12 -5.11
CA VAL A 209 -19.31 -5.84 -4.77
C VAL A 209 -18.26 -4.78 -4.44
N VAL A 210 -17.26 -5.14 -3.61
CA VAL A 210 -16.15 -4.25 -3.25
C VAL A 210 -15.36 -3.82 -4.48
N ALA A 211 -15.10 -4.76 -5.41
CA ALA A 211 -14.42 -4.48 -6.65
C ALA A 211 -15.23 -3.55 -7.57
N ALA A 212 -16.56 -3.75 -7.67
CA ALA A 212 -17.43 -2.88 -8.45
C ALA A 212 -17.46 -1.44 -7.89
N ASP A 213 -17.56 -1.29 -6.56
CA ASP A 213 -17.52 0.03 -5.91
C ASP A 213 -16.18 0.74 -6.14
N ALA A 214 -15.07 0.01 -6.05
CA ALA A 214 -13.74 0.57 -6.32
C ALA A 214 -13.61 1.06 -7.78
N VAL A 215 -14.13 0.31 -8.75
CA VAL A 215 -14.20 0.71 -10.16
C VAL A 215 -15.07 1.96 -10.34
N ALA A 216 -16.26 2.00 -9.72
CA ALA A 216 -17.15 3.16 -9.78
C ALA A 216 -16.47 4.42 -9.22
N LEU A 217 -15.74 4.30 -8.10
CA LEU A 217 -14.97 5.41 -7.52
C LEU A 217 -13.86 5.91 -8.45
N LEU A 218 -13.14 5.00 -9.10
CA LEU A 218 -12.11 5.35 -10.09
C LEU A 218 -12.73 6.10 -11.28
N GLN A 219 -13.83 5.59 -11.84
CA GLN A 219 -14.52 6.22 -12.96
C GLN A 219 -15.07 7.61 -12.60
N ALA A 220 -15.72 7.76 -11.45
CA ALA A 220 -16.19 9.04 -10.95
C ALA A 220 -15.06 10.03 -10.69
N TRP A 221 -13.88 9.53 -10.28
CA TRP A 221 -12.70 10.37 -10.09
C TRP A 221 -12.10 10.84 -11.42
N ARG A 222 -12.03 9.97 -12.44
CA ARG A 222 -11.54 10.30 -13.80
C ARG A 222 -12.42 11.31 -14.55
N SER A 223 -13.69 11.41 -14.18
CA SER A 223 -14.68 12.28 -14.84
C SER A 223 -14.68 13.72 -14.30
N ARG A 224 -13.79 14.05 -13.36
CA ARG A 224 -13.64 15.39 -12.76
C ARG A 224 -12.71 16.25 -13.56
#